data_8015e89aa77da87db24d9c4ff871213c
#
_entry.id   8015e89aa77da87db24d9c4ff871213c
#
_cell.length_a   1.000
_cell.length_b   1.000
_cell.length_c   1.000
_cell.angle_alpha   90.00
_cell.angle_beta   90.00
_cell.angle_gamma   90.00
#
_symmetry.space_group_name_H-M   'P 1'
#
loop_
_entity.id
_entity.type
_entity.pdbx_description
1 polymer ?
#
loop_
_entity_poly.entity_id
_entity_poly.type
_entity_poly.pdbx_seq_one_letter_code
_entity_poly.pdbx_strand_id
1 'polypeptide(L)'
;ASYFLFPLIVSTLDPLISSTPKDIRTIIDSYLPGVSILFGTYCSLTASILYHRQSNLQETVTQEAAVLASCCQDVLNLMCDAHPNEAILACSGIAQQIRTLVSSSRGAELMAIIYEDPYSKIVKALDNYEKSEKDTKTNSNSNSNTGQLREQITQLNVLRSRRLSEEALSLNPTHFQILGILGFVILAAFVLASLESLKPSGSGGVIVGAESSVLFASICSVYILFYNFANDLNDPFSG
;
A
#
# COMPACT_ATOMS: atom_id res chain seq x y z
N ALA A 1 -8.87 23.97 -11.01
CA ALA A 1 -9.58 23.47 -12.21
C ALA A 1 -11.06 23.25 -11.93
N SER A 2 -11.43 22.51 -10.87
CA SER A 2 -12.83 22.16 -10.54
C SER A 2 -13.75 23.36 -10.27
N TYR A 3 -13.21 24.45 -9.70
CA TYR A 3 -13.96 25.69 -9.48
C TYR A 3 -14.52 26.30 -10.79
N PHE A 4 -13.70 26.31 -11.86
CA PHE A 4 -14.10 26.84 -13.17
C PHE A 4 -14.94 25.84 -13.99
N LEU A 5 -14.81 24.57 -13.70
CA LEU A 5 -15.53 23.50 -14.39
C LEU A 5 -17.00 23.45 -13.94
N PHE A 6 -17.31 23.81 -12.71
CA PHE A 6 -18.64 23.76 -12.15
C PHE A 6 -19.65 24.63 -12.93
N PRO A 7 -19.41 25.93 -13.19
CA PRO A 7 -20.32 26.74 -13.99
C PRO A 7 -20.53 26.20 -15.40
N LEU A 8 -19.50 25.60 -16.01
CA LEU A 8 -19.58 25.01 -17.34
C LEU A 8 -20.47 23.75 -17.36
N ILE A 9 -20.32 22.89 -16.33
CA ILE A 9 -21.18 21.70 -16.14
C ILE A 9 -22.64 22.15 -15.97
N VAL A 10 -22.88 23.14 -15.11
CA VAL A 10 -24.21 23.69 -14.85
C VAL A 10 -24.84 24.23 -16.13
N SER A 11 -24.11 25.05 -16.92
CA SER A 11 -24.63 25.64 -18.15
C SER A 11 -24.95 24.61 -19.26
N THR A 12 -24.23 23.49 -19.29
CA THR A 12 -24.48 22.40 -20.25
C THR A 12 -25.63 21.49 -19.84
N LEU A 13 -25.88 21.32 -18.54
CA LEU A 13 -26.95 20.47 -18.01
C LEU A 13 -28.30 21.20 -17.85
N ASP A 14 -28.30 22.53 -17.72
CA ASP A 14 -29.53 23.33 -17.54
C ASP A 14 -30.59 23.06 -18.60
N PRO A 15 -30.29 23.03 -19.92
CA PRO A 15 -31.30 22.74 -20.94
C PRO A 15 -31.85 21.31 -20.87
N LEU A 16 -31.09 20.38 -20.32
CA LEU A 16 -31.51 18.98 -20.20
C LEU A 16 -32.46 18.76 -19.01
N ILE A 17 -32.30 19.55 -17.96
CA ILE A 17 -33.00 19.41 -16.69
C ILE A 17 -34.28 20.29 -16.63
N SER A 18 -34.31 21.38 -17.40
CA SER A 18 -35.51 22.25 -17.46
C SER A 18 -36.78 21.53 -17.92
N SER A 19 -36.65 20.33 -18.49
CA SER A 19 -37.75 19.45 -18.91
C SER A 19 -38.14 18.40 -17.87
N THR A 20 -37.50 18.34 -16.72
CA THR A 20 -37.71 17.25 -15.72
C THR A 20 -38.74 17.64 -14.63
N PRO A 21 -39.53 16.67 -14.09
CA PRO A 21 -40.60 16.93 -13.14
C PRO A 21 -40.06 17.39 -11.78
N LYS A 22 -40.89 18.19 -11.08
CA LYS A 22 -40.57 18.81 -9.75
C LYS A 22 -40.23 17.82 -8.62
N ASP A 23 -40.39 16.54 -8.86
CA ASP A 23 -40.18 15.49 -7.82
C ASP A 23 -38.73 15.09 -7.61
N ILE A 24 -37.79 15.54 -8.47
CA ILE A 24 -36.37 15.14 -8.40
C ILE A 24 -35.73 15.60 -7.09
N ARG A 25 -36.08 16.79 -6.60
CA ARG A 25 -35.52 17.30 -5.33
C ARG A 25 -35.87 16.41 -4.15
N THR A 26 -37.14 16.01 -4.06
CA THR A 26 -37.60 15.13 -2.99
C THR A 26 -36.89 13.78 -3.02
N ILE A 27 -36.60 13.28 -4.22
CA ILE A 27 -35.84 12.04 -4.41
C ILE A 27 -34.38 12.26 -3.97
N ILE A 28 -33.74 13.34 -4.41
CA ILE A 28 -32.36 13.65 -4.04
C ILE A 28 -32.21 13.86 -2.52
N ASP A 29 -33.08 14.67 -1.92
CA ASP A 29 -33.05 14.96 -0.48
C ASP A 29 -33.27 13.68 0.37
N SER A 30 -34.03 12.71 -0.13
CA SER A 30 -34.24 11.43 0.54
C SER A 30 -33.10 10.43 0.34
N TYR A 31 -32.49 10.43 -0.85
CA TYR A 31 -31.48 9.43 -1.24
C TYR A 31 -30.05 9.83 -0.88
N LEU A 32 -29.72 11.13 -1.00
CA LEU A 32 -28.36 11.65 -0.81
C LEU A 32 -27.78 11.37 0.58
N PRO A 33 -28.51 11.49 1.71
CA PRO A 33 -27.99 11.12 3.01
C PRO A 33 -27.57 9.65 3.09
N GLY A 34 -28.39 8.75 2.53
CA GLY A 34 -28.07 7.31 2.49
C GLY A 34 -26.80 7.00 1.72
N VAL A 35 -26.68 7.57 0.52
CA VAL A 35 -25.48 7.39 -0.33
C VAL A 35 -24.24 8.00 0.33
N SER A 36 -24.39 9.16 1.00
CA SER A 36 -23.28 9.82 1.69
C SER A 36 -22.78 9.00 2.89
N ILE A 37 -23.68 8.42 3.67
CA ILE A 37 -23.33 7.51 4.78
C ILE A 37 -22.62 6.27 4.22
N LEU A 38 -23.15 5.67 3.15
CA LEU A 38 -22.55 4.50 2.52
C LEU A 38 -21.15 4.80 2.00
N PHE A 39 -20.96 5.93 1.33
CA PHE A 39 -19.66 6.39 0.86
C PHE A 39 -18.67 6.61 2.02
N GLY A 40 -19.09 7.33 3.07
CA GLY A 40 -18.24 7.58 4.25
C GLY A 40 -17.83 6.29 4.95
N THR A 41 -18.78 5.35 5.11
CA THR A 41 -18.49 4.04 5.70
C THR A 41 -17.50 3.25 4.84
N TYR A 42 -17.68 3.28 3.53
CA TYR A 42 -16.82 2.58 2.59
C TYR A 42 -15.40 3.18 2.54
N CYS A 43 -15.28 4.52 2.59
CA CYS A 43 -14.00 5.22 2.73
C CYS A 43 -13.29 4.83 4.02
N SER A 44 -14.00 4.84 5.15
CA SER A 44 -13.45 4.47 6.45
C SER A 44 -12.94 3.03 6.47
N LEU A 45 -13.74 2.10 5.92
CA LEU A 45 -13.34 0.70 5.80
C LEU A 45 -12.10 0.53 4.92
N THR A 46 -12.06 1.21 3.77
CA THR A 46 -10.91 1.19 2.86
C THR A 46 -9.65 1.68 3.56
N ALA A 47 -9.72 2.84 4.21
CA ALA A 47 -8.59 3.40 4.95
C ALA A 47 -8.11 2.47 6.07
N SER A 48 -9.04 1.87 6.81
CA SER A 48 -8.71 0.92 7.89
C SER A 48 -7.99 -0.33 7.37
N ILE A 49 -8.47 -0.94 6.30
CA ILE A 49 -7.85 -2.12 5.68
C ILE A 49 -6.43 -1.80 5.18
N LEU A 50 -6.28 -0.68 4.46
CA LEU A 50 -4.99 -0.27 3.93
C LEU A 50 -3.99 0.09 5.03
N TYR A 51 -4.44 0.80 6.07
CA TYR A 51 -3.61 1.15 7.22
C TYR A 51 -3.13 -0.09 7.98
N HIS A 52 -4.03 -1.05 8.24
CA HIS A 52 -3.67 -2.33 8.89
C HIS A 52 -2.63 -3.10 8.08
N ARG A 53 -2.81 -3.18 6.76
CA ARG A 53 -1.85 -3.82 5.87
C ARG A 53 -0.48 -3.16 5.93
N GLN A 54 -0.44 -1.83 5.86
CA GLN A 54 0.82 -1.09 5.93
C GLN A 54 1.52 -1.28 7.28
N SER A 55 0.76 -1.26 8.37
CA SER A 55 1.29 -1.50 9.73
C SER A 55 1.91 -2.90 9.84
N ASN A 56 1.21 -3.94 9.37
CA ASN A 56 1.72 -5.32 9.36
C ASN A 56 2.99 -5.45 8.52
N LEU A 57 3.02 -4.79 7.35
CA LEU A 57 4.19 -4.79 6.48
C LEU A 57 5.40 -4.15 7.16
N GLN A 58 5.22 -2.97 7.78
CA GLN A 58 6.28 -2.28 8.51
C GLN A 58 6.80 -3.12 9.69
N GLU A 59 5.90 -3.77 10.43
CA GLU A 59 6.27 -4.67 11.53
C GLU A 59 7.11 -5.84 11.01
N THR A 60 6.67 -6.50 9.92
CA THR A 60 7.38 -7.64 9.33
C THR A 60 8.76 -7.25 8.81
N VAL A 61 8.88 -6.10 8.12
CA VAL A 61 10.18 -5.57 7.65
C VAL A 61 11.10 -5.26 8.82
N THR A 62 10.58 -4.67 9.89
CA THR A 62 11.37 -4.38 11.09
C THR A 62 11.88 -5.65 11.77
N GLN A 63 11.03 -6.68 11.86
CA GLN A 63 11.41 -7.99 12.40
C GLN A 63 12.46 -8.67 11.50
N GLU A 64 12.28 -8.66 10.17
CA GLU A 64 13.25 -9.20 9.22
C GLU A 64 14.61 -8.51 9.36
N ALA A 65 14.64 -7.18 9.46
CA ALA A 65 15.85 -6.41 9.65
C ALA A 65 16.56 -6.73 10.98
N ALA A 66 15.80 -6.89 12.07
CA ALA A 66 16.37 -7.25 13.38
C ALA A 66 17.00 -8.64 13.37
N VAL A 67 16.35 -9.63 12.76
CA VAL A 67 16.88 -10.99 12.65
C VAL A 67 18.11 -11.04 11.72
N LEU A 68 18.09 -10.26 10.61
CA LEU A 68 19.26 -10.12 9.72
C LEU A 68 20.47 -9.53 10.45
N ALA A 69 20.26 -8.51 11.28
CA ALA A 69 21.33 -7.91 12.08
C ALA A 69 21.92 -8.91 13.10
N SER A 70 21.05 -9.66 13.81
CA SER A 70 21.47 -10.72 14.73
C SER A 70 22.23 -11.83 13.98
N CYS A 71 21.71 -12.30 12.86
CA CYS A 71 22.37 -13.31 12.02
C CYS A 71 23.75 -12.85 11.55
N CYS A 72 23.90 -11.59 11.13
CA CYS A 72 25.19 -11.02 10.74
C CYS A 72 26.20 -11.05 11.91
N GLN A 73 25.76 -10.66 13.09
CA GLN A 73 26.61 -10.65 14.28
C GLN A 73 27.04 -12.07 14.69
N ASP A 74 26.12 -13.03 14.64
CA ASP A 74 26.41 -14.43 14.96
C ASP A 74 27.35 -15.07 13.94
N VAL A 75 27.19 -14.76 12.64
CA VAL A 75 28.13 -15.18 11.58
C VAL A 75 29.55 -14.64 11.83
N LEU A 76 29.67 -13.35 12.16
CA LEU A 76 30.95 -12.73 12.45
C LEU A 76 31.60 -13.35 13.70
N ASN A 77 30.85 -13.53 14.77
CA ASN A 77 31.32 -14.14 16.01
C ASN A 77 31.77 -15.60 15.83
N LEU A 78 31.09 -16.35 14.96
CA LEU A 78 31.37 -17.76 14.75
C LEU A 78 32.50 -18.01 13.77
N MET A 79 32.58 -17.26 12.67
CA MET A 79 33.42 -17.61 11.53
C MET A 79 34.58 -16.64 11.26
N CYS A 80 34.55 -15.40 11.79
CA CYS A 80 35.47 -14.35 11.38
C CYS A 80 36.96 -14.73 11.61
N ASP A 81 37.24 -15.32 12.75
CA ASP A 81 38.64 -15.62 13.14
C ASP A 81 39.17 -16.93 12.54
N ALA A 82 38.34 -17.96 12.46
CA ALA A 82 38.76 -19.28 12.04
C ALA A 82 38.57 -19.54 10.54
N HIS A 83 37.52 -19.00 9.95
CA HIS A 83 37.10 -19.24 8.57
C HIS A 83 36.65 -17.95 7.85
N PRO A 84 37.58 -17.02 7.57
CA PRO A 84 37.25 -15.70 7.02
C PRO A 84 36.57 -15.75 5.63
N ASN A 85 36.87 -16.76 4.82
CA ASN A 85 36.24 -16.91 3.50
C ASN A 85 34.74 -17.24 3.60
N GLU A 86 34.37 -18.10 4.52
CA GLU A 86 32.98 -18.48 4.81
C GLU A 86 32.21 -17.29 5.42
N ALA A 87 32.86 -16.55 6.31
CA ALA A 87 32.32 -15.31 6.87
C ALA A 87 32.02 -14.28 5.77
N ILE A 88 32.94 -14.07 4.83
CA ILE A 88 32.77 -13.16 3.69
C ILE A 88 31.61 -13.63 2.80
N LEU A 89 31.51 -14.94 2.53
CA LEU A 89 30.43 -15.52 1.72
C LEU A 89 29.06 -15.29 2.39
N ALA A 90 28.94 -15.58 3.68
CA ALA A 90 27.72 -15.37 4.43
C ALA A 90 27.32 -13.88 4.50
N CYS A 91 28.27 -12.99 4.82
CA CYS A 91 28.03 -11.54 4.85
C CYS A 91 27.66 -10.99 3.47
N SER A 92 28.21 -11.54 2.38
CA SER A 92 27.79 -11.15 1.03
C SER A 92 26.33 -11.49 0.73
N GLY A 93 25.84 -12.63 1.22
CA GLY A 93 24.43 -13.01 1.14
C GLY A 93 23.52 -12.06 1.93
N ILE A 94 23.92 -11.72 3.17
CA ILE A 94 23.19 -10.74 4.00
C ILE A 94 23.14 -9.37 3.32
N ALA A 95 24.29 -8.88 2.84
CA ALA A 95 24.37 -7.60 2.14
C ALA A 95 23.52 -7.58 0.86
N GLN A 96 23.46 -8.68 0.13
CA GLN A 96 22.61 -8.83 -1.04
C GLN A 96 21.13 -8.74 -0.64
N GLN A 97 20.70 -9.43 0.42
CA GLN A 97 19.32 -9.36 0.91
C GLN A 97 18.96 -7.94 1.36
N ILE A 98 19.82 -7.26 2.09
CA ILE A 98 19.58 -5.86 2.51
C ILE A 98 19.42 -4.95 1.28
N ARG A 99 20.27 -5.09 0.26
CA ARG A 99 20.12 -4.31 -0.97
C ARG A 99 18.80 -4.61 -1.66
N THR A 100 18.41 -5.87 -1.71
CA THR A 100 17.13 -6.29 -2.30
C THR A 100 15.94 -5.67 -1.55
N LEU A 101 15.96 -5.67 -0.21
CA LEU A 101 14.94 -5.04 0.63
C LEU A 101 14.80 -3.54 0.40
N VAL A 102 15.93 -2.84 0.18
CA VAL A 102 15.93 -1.36 0.08
C VAL A 102 15.66 -0.87 -1.34
N SER A 103 16.16 -1.59 -2.36
CA SER A 103 16.22 -1.06 -3.72
C SER A 103 15.37 -1.83 -4.74
N SER A 104 14.84 -3.00 -4.39
CA SER A 104 14.21 -3.86 -5.37
C SER A 104 12.69 -3.86 -5.23
N SER A 105 12.00 -3.83 -6.37
CA SER A 105 10.56 -4.12 -6.40
C SER A 105 10.34 -5.60 -6.05
N ARG A 106 9.14 -5.93 -5.56
CA ARG A 106 8.71 -7.31 -5.26
C ARG A 106 9.03 -8.30 -6.40
N GLY A 107 8.78 -7.90 -7.64
CA GLY A 107 9.06 -8.74 -8.82
C GLY A 107 10.55 -9.04 -8.98
N ALA A 108 11.41 -8.05 -8.75
CA ALA A 108 12.85 -8.21 -8.81
C ALA A 108 13.38 -9.11 -7.68
N GLU A 109 12.80 -9.00 -6.47
CA GLU A 109 13.14 -9.90 -5.36
C GLU A 109 12.74 -11.34 -5.63
N LEU A 110 11.52 -11.59 -6.15
CA LEU A 110 11.08 -12.93 -6.55
C LEU A 110 12.00 -13.53 -7.61
N MET A 111 12.43 -12.74 -8.58
CA MET A 111 13.40 -13.19 -9.59
C MET A 111 14.76 -13.48 -8.96
N ALA A 112 15.25 -12.67 -8.04
CA ALA A 112 16.49 -12.92 -7.33
C ALA A 112 16.44 -14.22 -6.53
N ILE A 113 15.34 -14.52 -5.86
CA ILE A 113 15.13 -15.79 -5.13
C ILE A 113 15.20 -16.99 -6.07
N ILE A 114 14.61 -16.90 -7.27
CA ILE A 114 14.60 -17.99 -8.26
C ILE A 114 16.00 -18.24 -8.84
N TYR A 115 16.74 -17.18 -9.15
CA TYR A 115 18.06 -17.32 -9.78
C TYR A 115 19.17 -17.61 -8.77
N GLU A 116 19.22 -16.89 -7.68
CA GLU A 116 20.24 -17.05 -6.63
C GLU A 116 19.74 -16.48 -5.31
N ASP A 117 19.10 -17.34 -4.51
CA ASP A 117 18.60 -16.94 -3.20
C ASP A 117 19.77 -16.47 -2.29
N PRO A 118 19.77 -15.22 -1.79
CA PRO A 118 20.79 -14.71 -0.90
C PRO A 118 21.00 -15.58 0.34
N TYR A 119 19.94 -16.18 0.88
CA TYR A 119 20.03 -17.06 2.05
C TYR A 119 20.75 -18.38 1.74
N SER A 120 20.74 -18.85 0.48
CA SER A 120 21.48 -20.04 0.08
C SER A 120 23.00 -19.86 0.25
N LYS A 121 23.50 -18.62 0.12
CA LYS A 121 24.92 -18.31 0.37
C LYS A 121 25.29 -18.48 1.83
N ILE A 122 24.41 -18.05 2.74
CA ILE A 122 24.61 -18.19 4.17
C ILE A 122 24.59 -19.67 4.57
N VAL A 123 23.65 -20.44 4.02
CA VAL A 123 23.56 -21.90 4.26
C VAL A 123 24.81 -22.61 3.75
N LYS A 124 25.28 -22.29 2.53
CA LYS A 124 26.52 -22.87 1.97
C LYS A 124 27.75 -22.55 2.82
N ALA A 125 27.86 -21.30 3.29
CA ALA A 125 28.96 -20.90 4.18
C ALA A 125 28.92 -21.72 5.48
N LEU A 126 27.74 -21.91 6.05
CA LEU A 126 27.55 -22.70 7.27
C LEU A 126 27.87 -24.19 7.06
N ASP A 127 27.42 -24.76 5.95
CA ASP A 127 27.75 -26.17 5.60
C ASP A 127 29.25 -26.38 5.39
N ASN A 128 29.95 -25.43 4.78
CA ASN A 128 31.40 -25.49 4.61
C ASN A 128 32.12 -25.39 5.96
N TYR A 129 31.68 -24.46 6.82
CA TYR A 129 32.19 -24.33 8.18
C TYR A 129 32.02 -25.63 8.98
N GLU A 130 30.84 -26.24 9.01
CA GLU A 130 30.59 -27.50 9.71
C GLU A 130 31.42 -28.68 9.16
N LYS A 131 31.69 -28.72 7.85
CA LYS A 131 32.57 -29.73 7.25
C LYS A 131 34.02 -29.58 7.72
N SER A 132 34.53 -28.35 7.67
CA SER A 132 35.90 -28.02 8.08
C SER A 132 36.12 -28.34 9.56
N GLU A 133 35.14 -28.09 10.42
CA GLU A 133 35.21 -28.34 11.86
C GLU A 133 35.14 -29.83 12.20
N LYS A 134 34.37 -30.62 11.49
CA LYS A 134 34.32 -32.08 11.64
C LYS A 134 35.67 -32.76 11.34
N ASP A 135 36.37 -32.22 10.35
CA ASP A 135 37.72 -32.73 10.00
C ASP A 135 38.77 -32.40 11.06
N THR A 136 38.57 -31.38 11.87
CA THR A 136 39.51 -30.89 12.88
C THR A 136 39.28 -31.47 14.28
N LYS A 137 38.27 -32.32 14.52
CA LYS A 137 37.94 -33.00 15.78
C LYS A 137 37.82 -32.09 17.03
N THR A 138 37.33 -30.89 16.90
CA THR A 138 37.25 -29.93 18.00
C THR A 138 35.82 -29.62 18.39
N ASN A 139 35.48 -29.99 19.61
CA ASN A 139 34.47 -29.47 20.54
C ASN A 139 32.95 -29.44 20.20
N SER A 140 32.21 -30.05 21.11
CA SER A 140 30.74 -30.13 21.18
C SER A 140 29.99 -28.81 21.32
N ASN A 141 30.67 -27.66 21.55
CA ASN A 141 30.01 -26.36 21.74
C ASN A 141 29.64 -25.65 20.41
N SER A 142 30.34 -25.95 19.31
CA SER A 142 30.05 -25.36 18.00
C SER A 142 28.74 -25.81 17.41
N ASN A 143 28.30 -27.04 17.70
CA ASN A 143 27.01 -27.56 17.21
C ASN A 143 25.78 -26.75 17.71
N SER A 144 25.88 -26.11 18.86
CA SER A 144 24.80 -25.28 19.41
C SER A 144 24.66 -23.95 18.65
N ASN A 145 25.78 -23.33 18.29
CA ASN A 145 25.77 -22.02 17.62
C ASN A 145 25.37 -22.12 16.13
N THR A 146 25.79 -23.19 15.44
CA THR A 146 25.35 -23.45 14.06
C THR A 146 23.86 -23.78 13.99
N GLY A 147 23.31 -24.48 15.00
CA GLY A 147 21.89 -24.74 15.15
C GLY A 147 21.07 -23.44 15.26
N GLN A 148 21.53 -22.51 16.09
CA GLN A 148 20.88 -21.20 16.25
C GLN A 148 20.88 -20.39 14.93
N LEU A 149 22.00 -20.37 14.20
CA LEU A 149 22.07 -19.71 12.88
C LEU A 149 21.11 -20.33 11.87
N ARG A 150 20.97 -21.67 11.84
CA ARG A 150 20.00 -22.35 10.96
C ARG A 150 18.55 -21.97 11.31
N GLU A 151 18.25 -21.85 12.60
CA GLU A 151 16.94 -21.40 13.07
C GLU A 151 16.65 -19.95 12.62
N GLN A 152 17.63 -19.05 12.79
CA GLN A 152 17.51 -17.65 12.32
C GLN A 152 17.27 -17.58 10.79
N ILE A 153 17.99 -18.38 9.99
CA ILE A 153 17.78 -18.43 8.53
C ILE A 153 16.36 -18.93 8.20
N THR A 154 15.87 -19.92 8.96
CA THR A 154 14.50 -20.42 8.80
C THR A 154 13.48 -19.33 9.14
N GLN A 155 13.70 -18.61 10.23
CA GLN A 155 12.87 -17.48 10.63
C GLN A 155 12.88 -16.35 9.57
N LEU A 156 14.04 -16.02 9.01
CA LEU A 156 14.18 -15.05 7.93
C LEU A 156 13.39 -15.46 6.69
N ASN A 157 13.39 -16.74 6.32
CA ASN A 157 12.59 -17.25 5.21
C ASN A 157 11.08 -17.12 5.48
N VAL A 158 10.64 -17.36 6.70
CA VAL A 158 9.23 -17.18 7.10
C VAL A 158 8.83 -15.71 7.05
N LEU A 159 9.66 -14.81 7.59
CA LEU A 159 9.39 -13.36 7.59
C LEU A 159 9.36 -12.81 6.16
N ARG A 160 10.32 -13.21 5.30
CA ARG A 160 10.33 -12.84 3.88
C ARG A 160 9.07 -13.33 3.16
N SER A 161 8.66 -14.57 3.38
CA SER A 161 7.45 -15.13 2.77
C SER A 161 6.20 -14.40 3.24
N ARG A 162 6.12 -14.04 4.52
CA ARG A 162 5.03 -13.25 5.09
C ARG A 162 4.98 -11.86 4.45
N ARG A 163 6.12 -11.16 4.37
CA ARG A 163 6.22 -9.84 3.74
C ARG A 163 5.78 -9.88 2.28
N LEU A 164 6.30 -10.81 1.48
CA LEU A 164 5.94 -10.97 0.07
C LEU A 164 4.45 -11.30 -0.11
N SER A 165 3.85 -12.05 0.83
CA SER A 165 2.42 -12.32 0.85
C SER A 165 1.61 -11.06 1.14
N GLU A 166 1.99 -10.28 2.16
CA GLU A 166 1.33 -9.01 2.50
C GLU A 166 1.44 -7.98 1.36
N GLU A 167 2.59 -7.91 0.69
CA GLU A 167 2.75 -7.10 -0.51
C GLU A 167 1.87 -7.57 -1.67
N ALA A 168 1.61 -8.88 -1.78
CA ALA A 168 0.72 -9.46 -2.80
C ALA A 168 -0.74 -9.11 -2.59
N LEU A 169 -1.17 -8.89 -1.36
CA LEU A 169 -2.55 -8.60 -0.98
C LEU A 169 -2.92 -7.15 -1.32
N SER A 170 -2.86 -6.78 -2.60
CA SER A 170 -3.42 -5.49 -3.05
C SER A 170 -4.95 -5.53 -2.98
N LEU A 171 -5.57 -4.40 -2.63
CA LEU A 171 -7.02 -4.26 -2.72
C LEU A 171 -7.47 -4.50 -4.17
N ASN A 172 -8.55 -5.27 -4.30
CA ASN A 172 -9.13 -5.57 -5.61
C ASN A 172 -9.50 -4.25 -6.33
N PRO A 173 -9.15 -4.06 -7.61
CA PRO A 173 -9.51 -2.88 -8.39
C PRO A 173 -11.02 -2.59 -8.40
N THR A 174 -11.88 -3.61 -8.28
CA THR A 174 -13.33 -3.44 -8.10
C THR A 174 -13.69 -2.59 -6.87
N HIS A 175 -12.89 -2.64 -5.82
CA HIS A 175 -13.10 -1.82 -4.63
C HIS A 175 -12.98 -0.32 -4.94
N PHE A 176 -11.94 0.06 -5.69
CA PHE A 176 -11.75 1.44 -6.13
C PHE A 176 -12.81 1.88 -7.16
N GLN A 177 -13.30 0.95 -8.00
CA GLN A 177 -14.40 1.24 -8.93
C GLN A 177 -15.70 1.57 -8.18
N ILE A 178 -16.06 0.79 -7.15
CA ILE A 178 -17.23 1.06 -6.31
C ILE A 178 -17.10 2.43 -5.64
N LEU A 179 -15.92 2.73 -5.08
CA LEU A 179 -15.63 4.02 -4.47
C LEU A 179 -15.80 5.17 -5.48
N GLY A 180 -15.30 4.97 -6.70
CA GLY A 180 -15.44 5.92 -7.81
C GLY A 180 -16.88 6.17 -8.20
N ILE A 181 -17.69 5.13 -8.32
CA ILE A 181 -19.10 5.22 -8.65
C ILE A 181 -19.87 5.96 -7.55
N LEU A 182 -19.65 5.62 -6.28
CA LEU A 182 -20.31 6.30 -5.16
C LEU A 182 -19.94 7.78 -5.10
N GLY A 183 -18.65 8.12 -5.28
CA GLY A 183 -18.20 9.51 -5.36
C GLY A 183 -18.81 10.28 -6.52
N PHE A 184 -18.90 9.65 -7.70
CA PHE A 184 -19.57 10.23 -8.86
C PHE A 184 -21.05 10.50 -8.61
N VAL A 185 -21.79 9.57 -7.99
CA VAL A 185 -23.20 9.74 -7.63
C VAL A 185 -23.39 10.93 -6.70
N ILE A 186 -22.52 11.10 -5.69
CA ILE A 186 -22.58 12.23 -4.76
C ILE A 186 -22.32 13.56 -5.51
N LEU A 187 -21.31 13.61 -6.37
CA LEU A 187 -21.01 14.81 -7.16
C LEU A 187 -22.14 15.16 -8.13
N ALA A 188 -22.71 14.16 -8.79
CA ALA A 188 -23.86 14.36 -9.68
C ALA A 188 -25.10 14.87 -8.92
N ALA A 189 -25.39 14.28 -7.76
CA ALA A 189 -26.49 14.74 -6.91
C ALA A 189 -26.29 16.18 -6.41
N PHE A 190 -25.04 16.55 -6.05
CA PHE A 190 -24.71 17.93 -5.67
C PHE A 190 -24.95 18.91 -6.83
N VAL A 191 -24.51 18.57 -8.04
CA VAL A 191 -24.71 19.40 -9.24
C VAL A 191 -26.22 19.57 -9.49
N LEU A 192 -27.01 18.49 -9.45
CA LEU A 192 -28.45 18.53 -9.65
C LEU A 192 -29.16 19.39 -8.60
N ALA A 193 -28.82 19.25 -7.31
CA ALA A 193 -29.36 20.07 -6.23
C ALA A 193 -29.02 21.56 -6.39
N SER A 194 -27.78 21.85 -6.84
CA SER A 194 -27.34 23.23 -7.11
C SER A 194 -28.09 23.87 -8.28
N LEU A 195 -28.34 23.11 -9.35
CA LEU A 195 -29.12 23.59 -10.53
C LEU A 195 -30.54 24.01 -10.14
N GLU A 196 -31.17 23.26 -9.27
CA GLU A 196 -32.54 23.60 -8.84
C GLU A 196 -32.59 24.84 -7.95
N SER A 197 -31.57 25.09 -7.14
CA SER A 197 -31.43 26.29 -6.32
C SER A 197 -31.21 27.56 -7.15
N LEU A 198 -30.71 27.40 -8.38
CA LEU A 198 -30.35 28.50 -9.27
C LEU A 198 -31.50 28.91 -10.24
N LYS A 199 -32.71 28.37 -10.11
CA LYS A 199 -33.84 28.74 -10.96
C LYS A 199 -34.09 30.26 -10.87
N PRO A 200 -33.98 31.01 -11.99
CA PRO A 200 -34.11 32.45 -11.95
C PRO A 200 -35.56 32.85 -11.68
N SER A 201 -35.73 33.69 -10.70
CA SER A 201 -36.92 34.52 -10.57
C SER A 201 -36.81 35.67 -11.58
N GLY A 202 -37.17 35.41 -12.85
CA GLY A 202 -37.29 36.45 -13.89
C GLY A 202 -35.98 36.88 -14.57
N SER A 203 -35.95 36.68 -15.91
CA SER A 203 -35.16 37.35 -16.96
C SER A 203 -33.72 37.74 -16.59
N GLY A 204 -32.80 36.78 -16.62
CA GLY A 204 -31.37 37.05 -16.57
C GLY A 204 -30.61 35.78 -16.35
N GLY A 205 -29.55 35.51 -17.09
CA GLY A 205 -28.81 34.25 -17.10
C GLY A 205 -28.47 33.68 -15.72
N VAL A 206 -28.32 32.37 -15.65
CA VAL A 206 -28.00 31.61 -14.43
C VAL A 206 -26.67 32.12 -13.85
N ILE A 207 -26.74 32.89 -12.76
CA ILE A 207 -25.58 33.32 -12.01
C ILE A 207 -25.29 32.22 -10.97
N VAL A 208 -24.35 31.34 -11.30
CA VAL A 208 -23.84 30.33 -10.33
C VAL A 208 -23.17 31.08 -9.19
N GLY A 209 -23.70 30.94 -7.98
CA GLY A 209 -23.11 31.57 -6.80
C GLY A 209 -21.68 31.08 -6.54
N ALA A 210 -20.78 32.00 -6.18
CA ALA A 210 -19.40 31.65 -5.83
C ALA A 210 -19.34 30.57 -4.74
N GLU A 211 -20.30 30.58 -3.81
CA GLU A 211 -20.42 29.59 -2.72
C GLU A 211 -20.61 28.16 -3.22
N SER A 212 -21.52 27.93 -4.18
CA SER A 212 -21.74 26.61 -4.76
C SER A 212 -20.52 26.10 -5.50
N SER A 213 -19.80 26.98 -6.21
CA SER A 213 -18.54 26.62 -6.89
C SER A 213 -17.42 26.26 -5.91
N VAL A 214 -17.32 26.96 -4.78
CA VAL A 214 -16.36 26.67 -3.72
C VAL A 214 -16.67 25.31 -3.07
N LEU A 215 -17.95 25.05 -2.73
CA LEU A 215 -18.37 23.78 -2.14
C LEU A 215 -18.10 22.61 -3.11
N PHE A 216 -18.44 22.75 -4.38
CA PHE A 216 -18.14 21.72 -5.38
C PHE A 216 -16.63 21.46 -5.50
N ALA A 217 -15.82 22.53 -5.57
CA ALA A 217 -14.36 22.39 -5.62
C ALA A 217 -13.79 21.72 -4.36
N SER A 218 -14.35 22.00 -3.19
CA SER A 218 -13.97 21.38 -1.93
C SER A 218 -14.27 19.88 -1.92
N ILE A 219 -15.46 19.46 -2.34
CA ILE A 219 -15.86 18.05 -2.44
C ILE A 219 -14.94 17.31 -3.41
N CYS A 220 -14.70 17.87 -4.60
CA CYS A 220 -13.76 17.30 -5.58
C CYS A 220 -12.34 17.15 -5.01
N SER A 221 -11.86 18.16 -4.28
CA SER A 221 -10.53 18.14 -3.71
C SER A 221 -10.39 17.05 -2.64
N VAL A 222 -11.37 16.93 -1.75
CA VAL A 222 -11.39 15.87 -0.72
C VAL A 222 -11.41 14.49 -1.38
N TYR A 223 -12.23 14.32 -2.42
CA TYR A 223 -12.31 13.05 -3.15
C TYR A 223 -10.97 12.68 -3.81
N ILE A 224 -10.32 13.63 -4.51
CA ILE A 224 -9.03 13.41 -5.16
C ILE A 224 -7.94 13.10 -4.12
N LEU A 225 -7.92 13.85 -3.02
CA LEU A 225 -6.95 13.60 -1.93
C LEU A 225 -7.13 12.22 -1.32
N PHE A 226 -8.37 11.82 -1.04
CA PHE A 226 -8.65 10.49 -0.51
C PHE A 226 -8.27 9.38 -1.50
N TYR A 227 -8.59 9.55 -2.79
CA TYR A 227 -8.24 8.59 -3.83
C TYR A 227 -6.72 8.41 -3.96
N ASN A 228 -5.98 9.52 -4.02
CA ASN A 228 -4.51 9.48 -4.06
C ASN A 228 -3.93 8.82 -2.80
N PHE A 229 -4.40 9.21 -1.62
CA PHE A 229 -4.00 8.59 -0.36
C PHE A 229 -4.27 7.07 -0.33
N ALA A 230 -5.43 6.63 -0.77
CA ALA A 230 -5.78 5.22 -0.84
C ALA A 230 -4.91 4.47 -1.87
N ASN A 231 -4.59 5.11 -3.00
CA ASN A 231 -3.71 4.54 -4.00
C ASN A 231 -2.27 4.41 -3.50
N ASP A 232 -1.73 5.43 -2.84
CA ASP A 232 -0.39 5.42 -2.24
C ASP A 232 -0.27 4.31 -1.17
N LEU A 233 -1.29 4.13 -0.34
CA LEU A 233 -1.33 3.05 0.64
C LEU A 233 -1.48 1.65 0.00
N ASN A 234 -2.11 1.58 -1.17
CA ASN A 234 -2.30 0.30 -1.88
C ASN A 234 -1.01 -0.19 -2.55
N ASP A 235 -0.14 0.72 -2.97
CA ASP A 235 1.16 0.40 -3.56
C ASP A 235 2.28 1.25 -2.94
N PRO A 236 2.70 0.92 -1.70
CA PRO A 236 3.67 1.72 -0.96
C PRO A 236 5.10 1.68 -1.53
N PHE A 237 5.36 0.83 -2.53
CA PHE A 237 6.68 0.65 -3.14
C PHE A 237 6.76 1.09 -4.61
N SER A 238 5.71 1.73 -5.14
CA SER A 238 5.69 2.24 -6.53
C SER A 238 6.29 3.63 -6.70
N GLY A 239 6.92 4.18 -5.66
CA GLY A 239 7.55 5.50 -5.66
C GLY A 239 8.84 5.58 -6.43
#